data_b1cda1d7892cff850732a5c762d0af02
#
_entry.id   b1cda1d7892cff850732a5c762d0af02
#
_cell.length_a   1.000
_cell.length_b   1.000
_cell.length_c   1.000
_cell.angle_alpha   90.00
_cell.angle_beta   90.00
_cell.angle_gamma   90.00
#
_symmetry.space_group_name_H-M   'P 1'
#
loop_
_entity.id
_entity.type
_entity.pdbx_description
1 polymer ?
#
loop_
_entity_poly.entity_id
_entity_poly.type
_entity_poly.pdbx_seq_one_letter_code
_entity_poly.pdbx_strand_id
1 'polypeptide(L)'
;MTTGSGVAVAVSPHLDDAVFSVGGTLAALAAAGWTVRVVTCFTASVPDPSPFALACQLDKGIAADVDYMALRRAEDEAACAVLGVQPVHLPLPEAPHRGYPDPAALFAGVRGDDRVAAALVPALRPHLAEADLIFAPQALGDHADHRVVSETVAALRPDGLWWRDVPYVSRQPAASPWRGVPDGVEAGADISDHLARKVTAAASYHSQLGFQFGQIGVAPLLRNLAAEEAARLGLPGAVEALRGRMDHLRLIGAVSPGARGMDVVPSAAVQREPLKDRHCD
;
A
#
# COMPACT_ATOMS: atom_id res chain seq x y z
N MET A 1 5.69 17.12 -7.52
CA MET A 1 4.89 17.14 -6.29
C MET A 1 4.88 18.53 -5.70
N THR A 2 3.75 18.99 -5.17
CA THR A 2 3.69 20.26 -4.44
C THR A 2 4.42 20.11 -3.10
N THR A 3 5.32 21.05 -2.79
CA THR A 3 5.91 21.18 -1.44
C THR A 3 4.77 21.48 -0.46
N GLY A 4 4.39 20.50 0.33
CA GLY A 4 3.33 20.61 1.33
C GLY A 4 3.67 19.77 2.55
N SER A 5 3.18 20.17 3.71
CA SER A 5 3.26 19.39 4.93
C SER A 5 1.90 18.76 5.20
N GLY A 6 1.85 17.47 5.35
CA GLY A 6 0.63 16.71 5.66
C GLY A 6 0.99 15.33 6.18
N VAL A 7 -0.02 14.57 6.56
CA VAL A 7 0.11 13.18 7.01
C VAL A 7 -0.43 12.25 5.92
N ALA A 8 0.43 11.35 5.42
CA ALA A 8 0.04 10.31 4.49
C ALA A 8 0.14 8.93 5.18
N VAL A 9 -0.89 8.12 5.04
CA VAL A 9 -0.95 6.78 5.62
C VAL A 9 -1.16 5.75 4.52
N ALA A 10 -0.24 4.79 4.40
CA ALA A 10 -0.41 3.61 3.56
C ALA A 10 -0.84 2.43 4.44
N VAL A 11 -2.03 1.87 4.15
CA VAL A 11 -2.57 0.72 4.89
C VAL A 11 -2.18 -0.56 4.17
N SER A 12 -1.13 -1.22 4.66
CA SER A 12 -0.59 -2.45 4.09
C SER A 12 -1.27 -3.68 4.70
N PRO A 13 -1.76 -4.63 3.92
CA PRO A 13 -2.19 -5.93 4.46
C PRO A 13 -1.05 -6.65 5.16
N HIS A 14 0.06 -6.89 4.47
CA HIS A 14 1.23 -7.60 4.97
C HIS A 14 2.47 -6.71 4.98
N LEU A 15 3.51 -7.22 5.62
CA LEU A 15 4.84 -6.63 5.72
C LEU A 15 5.57 -6.80 4.37
N ASP A 16 5.32 -5.90 3.41
CA ASP A 16 5.91 -5.78 2.06
C ASP A 16 4.97 -5.11 1.04
N ASP A 17 3.64 -5.33 1.11
CA ASP A 17 2.67 -4.94 0.07
C ASP A 17 2.74 -3.45 -0.30
N ALA A 18 2.76 -2.55 0.69
CA ALA A 18 2.82 -1.11 0.43
C ALA A 18 4.14 -0.70 -0.23
N VAL A 19 5.26 -1.30 0.20
CA VAL A 19 6.58 -1.01 -0.37
C VAL A 19 6.67 -1.50 -1.81
N PHE A 20 6.20 -2.74 -2.08
CA PHE A 20 6.20 -3.29 -3.43
C PHE A 20 5.27 -2.53 -4.37
N SER A 21 4.10 -2.08 -3.89
CA SER A 21 3.07 -1.49 -4.73
C SER A 21 3.23 0.02 -4.91
N VAL A 22 3.46 0.78 -3.83
CA VAL A 22 3.40 2.24 -3.82
C VAL A 22 4.63 2.90 -3.18
N GLY A 23 5.69 2.14 -2.91
CA GLY A 23 6.90 2.59 -2.20
C GLY A 23 7.61 3.78 -2.85
N GLY A 24 7.58 3.91 -4.17
CA GLY A 24 8.15 5.07 -4.88
C GLY A 24 7.39 6.36 -4.57
N THR A 25 6.06 6.31 -4.60
CA THR A 25 5.18 7.44 -4.23
C THR A 25 5.35 7.83 -2.76
N LEU A 26 5.45 6.84 -1.85
CA LEU A 26 5.68 7.11 -0.42
C LEU A 26 7.04 7.78 -0.19
N ALA A 27 8.10 7.31 -0.86
CA ALA A 27 9.42 7.94 -0.79
C ALA A 27 9.42 9.37 -1.34
N ALA A 28 8.67 9.62 -2.40
CA ALA A 28 8.52 10.94 -2.99
C ALA A 28 7.78 11.91 -2.05
N LEU A 29 6.72 11.47 -1.38
CA LEU A 29 6.02 12.25 -0.36
C LEU A 29 6.92 12.56 0.84
N ALA A 30 7.67 11.58 1.35
CA ALA A 30 8.63 11.79 2.43
C ALA A 30 9.70 12.80 2.04
N ALA A 31 10.25 12.72 0.82
CA ALA A 31 11.20 13.69 0.29
C ALA A 31 10.61 15.10 0.10
N ALA A 32 9.30 15.20 -0.13
CA ALA A 32 8.57 16.47 -0.22
C ALA A 32 8.18 17.06 1.15
N GLY A 33 8.56 16.42 2.27
CA GLY A 33 8.34 16.90 3.64
C GLY A 33 7.04 16.42 4.30
N TRP A 34 6.35 15.42 3.72
CA TRP A 34 5.19 14.80 4.36
C TRP A 34 5.61 13.85 5.48
N THR A 35 4.79 13.79 6.53
CA THR A 35 4.88 12.68 7.50
C THR A 35 4.20 11.47 6.88
N VAL A 36 4.97 10.44 6.55
CA VAL A 36 4.46 9.24 5.89
C VAL A 36 4.54 8.06 6.84
N ARG A 37 3.41 7.36 7.03
CA ARG A 37 3.31 6.13 7.84
C ARG A 37 2.88 4.95 6.98
N VAL A 38 3.52 3.80 7.18
CA VAL A 38 3.05 2.51 6.66
C VAL A 38 2.43 1.75 7.84
N VAL A 39 1.11 1.60 7.81
CA VAL A 39 0.36 0.86 8.84
C VAL A 39 0.08 -0.54 8.31
N THR A 40 0.86 -1.51 8.78
CA THR A 40 0.71 -2.92 8.37
C THR A 40 -0.23 -3.64 9.31
N CYS A 41 -1.27 -4.26 8.73
CA CYS A 41 -2.40 -4.80 9.49
C CYS A 41 -2.11 -6.15 10.13
N PHE A 42 -1.55 -7.10 9.37
CA PHE A 42 -1.40 -8.49 9.82
C PHE A 42 0.06 -8.79 10.12
N THR A 43 0.45 -8.58 11.40
CA THR A 43 1.85 -8.66 11.82
C THR A 43 2.05 -9.46 13.12
N ALA A 44 0.99 -10.10 13.63
CA ALA A 44 1.07 -10.82 14.91
C ALA A 44 1.97 -12.04 14.82
N SER A 45 2.88 -12.19 15.78
CA SER A 45 3.53 -13.48 16.05
C SER A 45 2.53 -14.45 16.70
N VAL A 46 2.41 -15.66 16.16
CA VAL A 46 1.57 -16.73 16.70
C VAL A 46 2.48 -17.86 17.16
N PRO A 47 2.58 -18.13 18.48
CA PRO A 47 3.52 -19.13 19.02
C PRO A 47 3.30 -20.55 18.48
N ASP A 48 2.02 -20.92 18.30
CA ASP A 48 1.61 -22.23 17.77
C ASP A 48 0.96 -22.03 16.40
N PRO A 49 1.75 -21.92 15.31
CA PRO A 49 1.20 -21.66 13.98
C PRO A 49 0.31 -22.81 13.51
N SER A 50 -0.77 -22.47 12.79
CA SER A 50 -1.58 -23.49 12.12
C SER A 50 -0.72 -24.30 11.15
N PRO A 51 -1.10 -25.55 10.81
CA PRO A 51 -0.31 -26.37 9.88
C PRO A 51 -0.02 -25.66 8.54
N PHE A 52 -0.98 -24.91 8.01
CA PHE A 52 -0.82 -24.17 6.76
C PHE A 52 0.11 -22.96 6.94
N ALA A 53 -0.01 -22.21 8.03
CA ALA A 53 0.89 -21.10 8.34
C ALA A 53 2.34 -21.57 8.49
N LEU A 54 2.53 -22.69 9.19
CA LEU A 54 3.85 -23.31 9.33
C LEU A 54 4.41 -23.78 7.98
N ALA A 55 3.58 -24.40 7.14
CA ALA A 55 3.99 -24.77 5.78
C ALA A 55 4.44 -23.56 4.96
N CYS A 56 3.71 -22.44 5.02
CA CYS A 56 4.10 -21.19 4.37
C CYS A 56 5.45 -20.63 4.86
N GLN A 57 5.78 -20.81 6.15
CA GLN A 57 7.07 -20.42 6.71
C GLN A 57 8.20 -21.33 6.20
N LEU A 58 7.98 -22.64 6.24
CA LEU A 58 8.97 -23.65 5.81
C LEU A 58 9.26 -23.57 4.31
N ASP A 59 8.25 -23.30 3.48
CA ASP A 59 8.40 -23.11 2.02
C ASP A 59 9.32 -21.93 1.68
N LYS A 60 9.47 -20.98 2.59
CA LYS A 60 10.40 -19.86 2.46
C LYS A 60 11.80 -20.17 3.01
N GLY A 61 12.03 -21.41 3.45
CA GLY A 61 13.32 -21.86 4.02
C GLY A 61 13.56 -21.38 5.45
N ILE A 62 12.53 -20.93 6.17
CA ILE A 62 12.65 -20.42 7.55
C ILE A 62 12.26 -21.54 8.52
N ALA A 63 13.15 -21.88 9.46
CA ALA A 63 12.96 -22.97 10.39
C ALA A 63 11.76 -22.72 11.33
N ALA A 64 11.12 -23.81 11.79
CA ALA A 64 9.88 -23.77 12.57
C ALA A 64 10.01 -23.10 13.94
N ASP A 65 11.21 -23.05 14.50
CA ASP A 65 11.54 -22.44 15.80
C ASP A 65 11.84 -20.93 15.71
N VAL A 66 11.85 -20.36 14.50
CA VAL A 66 12.03 -18.93 14.29
C VAL A 66 10.69 -18.21 14.43
N ASP A 67 10.66 -17.09 15.19
CA ASP A 67 9.53 -16.18 15.13
C ASP A 67 9.53 -15.46 13.76
N TYR A 68 8.79 -16.06 12.81
CA TYR A 68 8.72 -15.63 11.44
C TYR A 68 8.21 -14.19 11.30
N MET A 69 7.21 -13.80 12.12
CA MET A 69 6.65 -12.47 12.06
C MET A 69 7.56 -11.41 12.68
N ALA A 70 8.34 -11.76 13.71
CA ALA A 70 9.37 -10.86 14.24
C ALA A 70 10.46 -10.60 13.21
N LEU A 71 10.90 -11.63 12.47
CA LEU A 71 11.84 -11.47 11.35
C LEU A 71 11.27 -10.50 10.29
N ARG A 72 10.02 -10.72 9.85
CA ARG A 72 9.38 -9.89 8.84
C ARG A 72 9.18 -8.44 9.30
N ARG A 73 8.85 -8.20 10.59
CA ARG A 73 8.76 -6.83 11.12
C ARG A 73 10.10 -6.11 11.06
N ALA A 74 11.21 -6.79 11.37
CA ALA A 74 12.54 -6.21 11.25
C ALA A 74 12.91 -5.87 9.79
N GLU A 75 12.52 -6.72 8.84
CA GLU A 75 12.67 -6.44 7.40
C GLU A 75 11.85 -5.20 6.97
N ASP A 76 10.62 -5.07 7.46
CA ASP A 76 9.74 -3.92 7.17
C ASP A 76 10.27 -2.62 7.78
N GLU A 77 10.79 -2.66 9.01
CA GLU A 77 11.46 -1.51 9.63
C GLU A 77 12.66 -1.05 8.80
N ALA A 78 13.48 -1.98 8.30
CA ALA A 78 14.60 -1.68 7.43
C ALA A 78 14.15 -1.09 6.09
N ALA A 79 13.11 -1.65 5.46
CA ALA A 79 12.54 -1.13 4.23
C ALA A 79 11.96 0.28 4.40
N CYS A 80 11.19 0.51 5.46
CA CYS A 80 10.63 1.82 5.80
C CYS A 80 11.73 2.87 6.06
N ALA A 81 12.82 2.50 6.74
CA ALA A 81 13.96 3.38 6.95
C ALA A 81 14.60 3.82 5.64
N VAL A 82 14.74 2.91 4.65
CA VAL A 82 15.24 3.23 3.32
C VAL A 82 14.33 4.24 2.61
N LEU A 83 13.00 4.08 2.71
CA LEU A 83 12.04 5.02 2.11
C LEU A 83 11.96 6.36 2.84
N GLY A 84 12.40 6.43 4.09
CA GLY A 84 12.23 7.61 4.97
C GLY A 84 10.81 7.74 5.53
N VAL A 85 10.13 6.61 5.75
CA VAL A 85 8.76 6.52 6.27
C VAL A 85 8.71 5.80 7.62
N GLN A 86 7.62 5.95 8.36
CA GLN A 86 7.46 5.37 9.70
C GLN A 86 6.64 4.07 9.62
N PRO A 87 7.17 2.92 10.07
CA PRO A 87 6.40 1.68 10.18
C PRO A 87 5.48 1.72 11.42
N VAL A 88 4.29 1.17 11.27
CA VAL A 88 3.34 0.92 12.37
C VAL A 88 2.78 -0.50 12.16
N HIS A 89 2.97 -1.37 13.15
CA HIS A 89 2.58 -2.77 13.07
C HIS A 89 1.37 -3.04 13.96
N LEU A 90 0.22 -3.43 13.35
CA LEU A 90 -0.96 -3.84 14.10
C LEU A 90 -0.87 -5.33 14.42
N PRO A 91 -1.09 -5.74 15.68
CA PRO A 91 -0.86 -7.12 16.11
C PRO A 91 -2.06 -8.04 15.78
N LEU A 92 -2.47 -8.07 14.50
CA LEU A 92 -3.51 -8.97 14.03
C LEU A 92 -2.90 -10.15 13.29
N PRO A 93 -3.46 -11.38 13.42
CA PRO A 93 -2.93 -12.56 12.74
C PRO A 93 -3.28 -12.58 11.25
N GLU A 94 -2.38 -13.09 10.40
CA GLU A 94 -2.62 -13.37 8.98
C GLU A 94 -3.71 -14.43 8.77
N ALA A 95 -4.33 -14.45 7.59
CA ALA A 95 -5.41 -15.38 7.23
C ALA A 95 -5.11 -16.86 7.51
N PRO A 96 -3.88 -17.41 7.29
CA PRO A 96 -3.57 -18.78 7.65
C PRO A 96 -3.81 -19.15 9.12
N HIS A 97 -3.75 -18.17 10.03
CA HIS A 97 -4.04 -18.35 11.46
C HIS A 97 -5.53 -18.15 11.80
N ARG A 98 -6.36 -17.75 10.82
CA ARG A 98 -7.78 -17.46 11.00
C ARG A 98 -8.72 -18.49 10.34
N GLY A 99 -8.20 -19.70 10.10
CA GLY A 99 -8.98 -20.82 9.58
C GLY A 99 -8.98 -20.95 8.05
N TYR A 100 -8.08 -20.28 7.36
CA TYR A 100 -7.82 -20.51 5.93
C TYR A 100 -6.82 -21.67 5.81
N PRO A 101 -7.23 -22.86 5.27
CA PRO A 101 -6.43 -24.06 5.39
C PRO A 101 -5.42 -24.26 4.25
N ASP A 102 -5.53 -23.51 3.17
CA ASP A 102 -4.74 -23.70 1.96
C ASP A 102 -4.75 -22.45 1.05
N PRO A 103 -3.90 -22.40 0.00
CA PRO A 103 -3.85 -21.27 -0.93
C PRO A 103 -5.18 -21.02 -1.65
N ALA A 104 -5.96 -22.06 -1.99
CA ALA A 104 -7.22 -21.86 -2.69
C ALA A 104 -8.22 -21.09 -1.81
N ALA A 105 -8.27 -21.40 -0.51
CA ALA A 105 -9.09 -20.68 0.44
C ALA A 105 -8.63 -19.22 0.62
N LEU A 106 -7.32 -18.94 0.60
CA LEU A 106 -6.80 -17.57 0.70
C LEU A 106 -7.26 -16.67 -0.43
N PHE A 107 -7.39 -17.21 -1.66
CA PHE A 107 -7.75 -16.47 -2.87
C PHE A 107 -9.23 -16.62 -3.26
N ALA A 108 -10.05 -17.19 -2.38
CA ALA A 108 -11.51 -17.30 -2.56
C ALA A 108 -12.29 -16.12 -1.95
N GLY A 109 -11.59 -15.09 -1.49
CA GLY A 109 -12.17 -13.96 -0.77
C GLY A 109 -12.33 -14.20 0.74
N VAL A 110 -13.03 -13.29 1.42
CA VAL A 110 -13.19 -13.35 2.87
C VAL A 110 -14.24 -14.39 3.26
N ARG A 111 -13.88 -15.30 4.16
CA ARG A 111 -14.80 -16.32 4.69
C ARG A 111 -15.91 -15.68 5.53
N GLY A 112 -17.12 -16.23 5.43
CA GLY A 112 -18.30 -15.70 6.17
C GLY A 112 -18.19 -15.79 7.69
N ASP A 113 -17.30 -16.64 8.22
CA ASP A 113 -16.99 -16.79 9.65
C ASP A 113 -15.75 -16.02 10.11
N ASP A 114 -15.00 -15.40 9.22
CA ASP A 114 -13.87 -14.54 9.58
C ASP A 114 -14.38 -13.25 10.27
N ARG A 115 -13.88 -12.99 11.45
CA ARG A 115 -14.28 -11.83 12.29
C ARG A 115 -13.18 -10.80 12.45
N VAL A 116 -12.08 -10.89 11.70
CA VAL A 116 -10.94 -10.00 11.88
C VAL A 116 -11.29 -8.53 11.65
N ALA A 117 -12.26 -8.23 10.79
CA ALA A 117 -12.73 -6.86 10.56
C ALA A 117 -13.20 -6.16 11.86
N ALA A 118 -13.77 -6.93 12.82
CA ALA A 118 -14.20 -6.39 14.10
C ALA A 118 -13.04 -5.86 14.97
N ALA A 119 -11.84 -6.44 14.80
CA ALA A 119 -10.61 -5.96 15.44
C ALA A 119 -9.87 -4.93 14.58
N LEU A 120 -9.90 -5.10 13.26
CA LEU A 120 -9.19 -4.21 12.31
C LEU A 120 -9.79 -2.80 12.30
N VAL A 121 -11.11 -2.65 12.28
CA VAL A 121 -11.80 -1.35 12.25
C VAL A 121 -11.37 -0.43 13.40
N PRO A 122 -11.46 -0.81 14.68
CA PRO A 122 -11.03 0.05 15.77
C PRO A 122 -9.51 0.29 15.78
N ALA A 123 -8.70 -0.68 15.34
CA ALA A 123 -7.25 -0.53 15.27
C ALA A 123 -6.81 0.48 14.20
N LEU A 124 -7.45 0.49 13.01
CA LEU A 124 -7.11 1.41 11.93
C LEU A 124 -7.66 2.83 12.14
N ARG A 125 -8.83 2.97 12.75
CA ARG A 125 -9.55 4.24 12.87
C ARG A 125 -8.68 5.41 13.36
N PRO A 126 -7.85 5.30 14.43
CA PRO A 126 -7.01 6.40 14.89
C PRO A 126 -6.02 6.87 13.84
N HIS A 127 -5.39 5.93 13.12
CA HIS A 127 -4.38 6.25 12.11
C HIS A 127 -4.99 6.94 10.89
N LEU A 128 -6.21 6.54 10.51
CA LEU A 128 -6.91 7.12 9.35
C LEU A 128 -7.53 8.49 9.66
N ALA A 129 -7.89 8.75 10.92
CA ALA A 129 -8.51 10.03 11.32
C ALA A 129 -7.54 11.21 11.18
N GLU A 130 -6.25 10.99 11.36
CA GLU A 130 -5.21 12.02 11.28
C GLU A 130 -4.64 12.21 9.86
N ALA A 131 -5.01 11.34 8.91
CA ALA A 131 -4.42 11.32 7.59
C ALA A 131 -5.10 12.31 6.62
N ASP A 132 -4.30 13.10 5.92
CA ASP A 132 -4.71 13.93 4.79
C ASP A 132 -4.80 13.10 3.50
N LEU A 133 -3.90 12.11 3.35
CA LEU A 133 -3.90 11.14 2.25
C LEU A 133 -3.87 9.72 2.80
N ILE A 134 -4.68 8.84 2.21
CA ILE A 134 -4.70 7.42 2.53
C ILE A 134 -4.46 6.62 1.27
N PHE A 135 -3.58 5.64 1.39
CA PHE A 135 -3.30 4.66 0.35
C PHE A 135 -3.72 3.27 0.82
N ALA A 136 -4.35 2.49 -0.06
CA ALA A 136 -4.83 1.15 0.26
C ALA A 136 -4.78 0.23 -0.98
N PRO A 137 -4.83 -1.11 -0.80
CA PRO A 137 -4.82 -2.06 -1.92
C PRO A 137 -6.13 -2.05 -2.70
N GLN A 138 -6.07 -2.31 -4.01
CA GLN A 138 -7.25 -2.64 -4.82
C GLN A 138 -7.76 -4.06 -4.58
N ALA A 139 -7.03 -4.87 -3.82
CA ALA A 139 -7.26 -6.30 -3.58
C ALA A 139 -7.30 -7.12 -4.88
N LEU A 140 -6.37 -6.85 -5.80
CA LEU A 140 -6.18 -7.66 -6.99
C LEU A 140 -5.79 -9.09 -6.59
N GLY A 141 -6.43 -10.09 -7.22
CA GLY A 141 -6.18 -11.50 -6.91
C GLY A 141 -7.02 -12.06 -5.76
N ASP A 142 -7.89 -11.28 -5.14
CA ASP A 142 -8.87 -11.70 -4.13
C ASP A 142 -8.30 -12.36 -2.85
N HIS A 143 -7.03 -12.08 -2.50
CA HIS A 143 -6.48 -12.57 -1.24
C HIS A 143 -7.30 -12.06 -0.04
N ALA A 144 -7.71 -12.94 0.87
CA ALA A 144 -8.63 -12.63 1.97
C ALA A 144 -8.17 -11.41 2.82
N ASP A 145 -6.87 -11.33 3.13
CA ASP A 145 -6.31 -10.21 3.90
C ASP A 145 -6.38 -8.89 3.13
N HIS A 146 -6.06 -8.89 1.84
CA HIS A 146 -6.18 -7.70 1.00
C HIS A 146 -7.64 -7.24 0.89
N ARG A 147 -8.55 -8.20 0.74
CA ARG A 147 -10.00 -7.95 0.67
C ARG A 147 -10.52 -7.27 1.94
N VAL A 148 -10.22 -7.82 3.11
CA VAL A 148 -10.72 -7.25 4.37
C VAL A 148 -10.11 -5.89 4.67
N VAL A 149 -8.86 -5.65 4.30
CA VAL A 149 -8.24 -4.32 4.41
C VAL A 149 -8.91 -3.32 3.47
N SER A 150 -9.08 -3.68 2.19
CA SER A 150 -9.76 -2.83 1.21
C SER A 150 -11.19 -2.50 1.63
N GLU A 151 -11.96 -3.48 2.10
CA GLU A 151 -13.32 -3.30 2.62
C GLU A 151 -13.36 -2.35 3.82
N THR A 152 -12.42 -2.53 4.75
CA THR A 152 -12.34 -1.70 5.96
C THR A 152 -11.97 -0.25 5.62
N VAL A 153 -10.96 -0.06 4.77
CA VAL A 153 -10.55 1.31 4.37
C VAL A 153 -11.64 1.98 3.56
N ALA A 154 -12.28 1.29 2.61
CA ALA A 154 -13.39 1.85 1.81
C ALA A 154 -14.57 2.30 2.69
N ALA A 155 -14.87 1.55 3.76
CA ALA A 155 -15.93 1.93 4.70
C ALA A 155 -15.56 3.11 5.61
N LEU A 156 -14.28 3.24 6.01
CA LEU A 156 -13.82 4.29 6.91
C LEU A 156 -13.41 5.57 6.16
N ARG A 157 -12.79 5.44 4.99
CA ARG A 157 -12.21 6.51 4.19
C ARG A 157 -12.36 6.21 2.68
N PRO A 158 -13.57 6.40 2.13
CA PRO A 158 -13.84 6.15 0.70
C PRO A 158 -13.07 7.09 -0.23
N ASP A 159 -12.48 8.14 0.29
CA ASP A 159 -11.63 9.12 -0.40
C ASP A 159 -10.16 8.67 -0.57
N GLY A 160 -9.82 7.41 -0.21
CA GLY A 160 -8.49 6.86 -0.35
C GLY A 160 -7.97 6.80 -1.79
N LEU A 161 -6.65 6.63 -1.93
CA LEU A 161 -5.93 6.32 -3.16
C LEU A 161 -5.59 4.82 -3.19
N TRP A 162 -6.02 4.13 -4.24
CA TRP A 162 -6.01 2.67 -4.32
C TRP A 162 -4.93 2.20 -5.29
N TRP A 163 -3.90 1.50 -4.77
CA TRP A 163 -2.80 0.98 -5.59
C TRP A 163 -3.13 -0.37 -6.24
N ARG A 164 -2.44 -0.71 -7.31
CA ARG A 164 -2.46 -2.03 -7.91
C ARG A 164 -1.50 -2.94 -7.16
N ASP A 165 -2.02 -4.06 -6.66
CA ASP A 165 -1.31 -4.95 -5.74
C ASP A 165 -0.16 -5.70 -6.41
N VAL A 166 1.08 -5.47 -6.00
CA VAL A 166 2.28 -6.20 -6.44
C VAL A 166 2.57 -7.30 -5.41
N PRO A 167 2.81 -8.55 -5.85
CA PRO A 167 3.08 -8.99 -7.23
C PRO A 167 1.86 -9.48 -8.01
N TYR A 168 0.64 -9.39 -7.50
CA TYR A 168 -0.55 -9.96 -8.15
C TYR A 168 -0.78 -9.38 -9.55
N VAL A 169 -0.56 -8.07 -9.73
CA VAL A 169 -0.70 -7.42 -11.03
C VAL A 169 0.27 -7.98 -12.08
N SER A 170 1.46 -8.44 -11.70
CA SER A 170 2.40 -9.06 -12.65
C SER A 170 1.94 -10.43 -13.12
N ARG A 171 1.17 -11.14 -12.29
CA ARG A 171 0.62 -12.48 -12.61
C ARG A 171 -0.70 -12.39 -13.36
N GLN A 172 -1.47 -11.34 -13.11
CA GLN A 172 -2.80 -11.09 -13.69
C GLN A 172 -2.94 -9.59 -14.06
N PRO A 173 -2.28 -9.12 -15.15
CA PRO A 173 -2.28 -7.70 -15.52
C PRO A 173 -3.68 -7.13 -15.80
N ALA A 174 -4.61 -7.99 -16.25
CA ALA A 174 -5.99 -7.63 -16.54
C ALA A 174 -6.94 -7.79 -15.34
N ALA A 175 -6.42 -8.12 -14.13
CA ALA A 175 -7.27 -8.24 -12.95
C ALA A 175 -7.97 -6.91 -12.66
N SER A 176 -9.26 -7.00 -12.37
CA SER A 176 -10.05 -5.84 -11.97
C SER A 176 -9.93 -5.61 -10.46
N PRO A 177 -10.01 -4.35 -10.02
CA PRO A 177 -10.13 -4.04 -8.60
C PRO A 177 -11.32 -4.79 -8.00
N TRP A 178 -11.22 -5.10 -6.72
CA TRP A 178 -12.39 -5.58 -5.98
C TRP A 178 -13.54 -4.57 -6.12
N ARG A 179 -14.77 -5.07 -6.35
CA ARG A 179 -15.97 -4.26 -6.67
C ARG A 179 -16.36 -3.22 -5.63
N GLY A 180 -15.83 -3.31 -4.40
CA GLY A 180 -16.08 -2.33 -3.34
C GLY A 180 -15.01 -1.24 -3.24
N VAL A 181 -13.97 -1.29 -4.07
CA VAL A 181 -13.06 -0.15 -4.23
C VAL A 181 -13.86 1.03 -4.78
N PRO A 182 -13.85 2.19 -4.12
CA PRO A 182 -14.61 3.36 -4.56
C PRO A 182 -14.30 3.76 -6.00
N ASP A 183 -15.29 4.28 -6.68
CA ASP A 183 -15.12 4.83 -8.02
C ASP A 183 -14.14 6.01 -8.00
N GLY A 184 -13.32 6.10 -9.03
CA GLY A 184 -12.31 7.14 -9.13
C GLY A 184 -11.59 7.12 -10.46
N VAL A 185 -10.79 8.14 -10.68
CA VAL A 185 -9.92 8.26 -11.85
C VAL A 185 -8.67 7.43 -11.62
N GLU A 186 -8.19 6.74 -12.65
CA GLU A 186 -6.87 6.13 -12.62
C GLU A 186 -5.83 7.12 -13.12
N ALA A 187 -4.73 7.26 -12.40
CA ALA A 187 -3.63 8.16 -12.72
C ALA A 187 -2.29 7.55 -12.33
N GLY A 188 -1.22 8.00 -12.97
CA GLY A 188 0.14 7.57 -12.70
C GLY A 188 0.92 8.59 -11.87
N ALA A 189 1.49 8.16 -10.76
CA ALA A 189 2.49 8.92 -10.02
C ALA A 189 3.88 8.63 -10.62
N ASP A 190 4.57 9.66 -11.08
CA ASP A 190 5.95 9.53 -11.56
C ASP A 190 6.89 9.27 -10.38
N ILE A 191 7.54 8.13 -10.41
CA ILE A 191 8.49 7.69 -9.40
C ILE A 191 9.92 7.56 -9.94
N SER A 192 10.22 8.11 -11.12
CA SER A 192 11.51 7.94 -11.79
C SER A 192 12.70 8.27 -10.89
N ASP A 193 12.63 9.37 -10.12
CA ASP A 193 13.65 9.78 -9.17
C ASP A 193 13.71 8.94 -7.89
N HIS A 194 12.66 8.17 -7.61
CA HIS A 194 12.50 7.37 -6.38
C HIS A 194 12.49 5.86 -6.63
N LEU A 195 12.50 5.41 -7.89
CA LEU A 195 12.48 4.00 -8.25
C LEU A 195 13.68 3.22 -7.68
N ALA A 196 14.88 3.81 -7.70
CA ALA A 196 16.06 3.17 -7.11
C ALA A 196 15.88 2.96 -5.60
N ARG A 197 15.32 3.94 -4.90
CA ARG A 197 15.02 3.87 -3.45
C ARG A 197 13.97 2.81 -3.15
N LYS A 198 12.88 2.76 -3.93
CA LYS A 198 11.86 1.70 -3.84
C LYS A 198 12.47 0.31 -3.99
N VAL A 199 13.30 0.10 -5.01
CA VAL A 199 13.97 -1.18 -5.27
C VAL A 199 14.89 -1.58 -4.10
N THR A 200 15.64 -0.62 -3.55
CA THR A 200 16.50 -0.87 -2.37
C THR A 200 15.66 -1.25 -1.14
N ALA A 201 14.57 -0.54 -0.87
CA ALA A 201 13.66 -0.86 0.21
C ALA A 201 13.04 -2.26 0.04
N ALA A 202 12.55 -2.57 -1.16
CA ALA A 202 11.99 -3.88 -1.48
C ALA A 202 12.98 -5.03 -1.28
N ALA A 203 14.27 -4.78 -1.50
CA ALA A 203 15.32 -5.77 -1.29
C ALA A 203 15.55 -6.12 0.19
N SER A 204 15.01 -5.35 1.13
CA SER A 204 15.09 -5.66 2.57
C SER A 204 14.24 -6.86 3.00
N TYR A 205 13.22 -7.23 2.23
CA TYR A 205 12.31 -8.35 2.56
C TYR A 205 12.88 -9.71 2.16
N HIS A 206 14.07 -10.05 2.64
CA HIS A 206 14.82 -11.25 2.25
C HIS A 206 13.99 -12.53 2.38
N SER A 207 13.16 -12.62 3.42
CA SER A 207 12.28 -13.77 3.67
C SER A 207 11.20 -13.97 2.58
N GLN A 208 10.90 -12.94 1.79
CA GLN A 208 9.83 -12.96 0.79
C GLN A 208 10.35 -13.06 -0.66
N LEU A 209 11.59 -12.61 -0.93
CA LEU A 209 12.07 -12.41 -2.29
C LEU A 209 12.05 -13.68 -3.14
N GLY A 210 12.54 -14.80 -2.60
CA GLY A 210 12.58 -16.08 -3.32
C GLY A 210 11.20 -16.60 -3.67
N PHE A 211 10.26 -16.52 -2.73
CA PHE A 211 8.89 -16.96 -2.89
C PHE A 211 8.08 -16.06 -3.84
N GLN A 212 8.20 -14.74 -3.70
CA GLN A 212 7.40 -13.78 -4.46
C GLN A 212 7.91 -13.57 -5.89
N PHE A 213 9.22 -13.52 -6.10
CA PHE A 213 9.85 -13.07 -7.33
C PHE A 213 10.70 -14.12 -8.04
N GLY A 214 10.95 -15.27 -7.39
CA GLY A 214 11.68 -16.39 -7.97
C GLY A 214 13.03 -15.99 -8.58
N GLN A 215 13.33 -16.52 -9.76
CA GLN A 215 14.59 -16.29 -10.49
C GLN A 215 14.73 -14.88 -11.08
N ILE A 216 13.61 -14.19 -11.33
CA ILE A 216 13.62 -12.84 -11.93
C ILE A 216 14.20 -11.83 -10.93
N GLY A 217 13.93 -12.02 -9.64
CA GLY A 217 14.33 -11.12 -8.58
C GLY A 217 13.50 -9.83 -8.51
N VAL A 218 13.53 -9.17 -7.36
CA VAL A 218 12.69 -8.01 -7.07
C VAL A 218 13.04 -6.77 -7.91
N ALA A 219 14.32 -6.50 -8.16
CA ALA A 219 14.75 -5.29 -8.83
C ALA A 219 14.32 -5.24 -10.32
N PRO A 220 14.55 -6.27 -11.14
CA PRO A 220 14.05 -6.29 -12.52
C PRO A 220 12.52 -6.23 -12.57
N LEU A 221 11.81 -6.99 -11.71
CA LEU A 221 10.36 -7.00 -11.72
C LEU A 221 9.79 -5.61 -11.45
N LEU A 222 10.21 -4.93 -10.37
CA LEU A 222 9.69 -3.62 -10.02
C LEU A 222 10.00 -2.54 -11.07
N ARG A 223 11.17 -2.62 -11.71
CA ARG A 223 11.54 -1.73 -12.83
C ARG A 223 10.64 -1.96 -14.04
N ASN A 224 10.41 -3.23 -14.40
CA ASN A 224 9.55 -3.59 -15.52
C ASN A 224 8.10 -3.17 -15.27
N LEU A 225 7.56 -3.47 -14.09
CA LEU A 225 6.20 -3.05 -13.73
C LEU A 225 6.01 -1.54 -13.79
N ALA A 226 6.97 -0.75 -13.28
CA ALA A 226 6.88 0.69 -13.33
C ALA A 226 6.90 1.23 -14.79
N ALA A 227 7.66 0.61 -15.68
CA ALA A 227 7.69 0.95 -17.11
C ALA A 227 6.40 0.49 -17.82
N GLU A 228 5.89 -0.69 -17.49
CA GLU A 228 4.62 -1.23 -18.05
C GLU A 228 3.43 -0.34 -17.63
N GLU A 229 3.36 0.10 -16.37
CA GLU A 229 2.30 1.01 -15.92
C GLU A 229 2.41 2.39 -16.60
N ALA A 230 3.64 2.90 -16.81
CA ALA A 230 3.86 4.11 -17.59
C ALA A 230 3.33 3.96 -19.03
N ALA A 231 3.70 2.85 -19.70
CA ALA A 231 3.24 2.57 -21.07
C ALA A 231 1.71 2.39 -21.15
N ARG A 232 1.11 1.68 -20.18
CA ARG A 232 -0.34 1.45 -20.10
C ARG A 232 -1.13 2.76 -19.95
N LEU A 233 -0.60 3.70 -19.18
CA LEU A 233 -1.21 5.02 -18.98
C LEU A 233 -0.78 6.06 -20.02
N GLY A 234 0.09 5.71 -20.97
CA GLY A 234 0.63 6.64 -21.96
C GLY A 234 1.50 7.75 -21.34
N LEU A 235 2.18 7.46 -20.23
CA LEU A 235 3.04 8.38 -19.50
C LEU A 235 4.52 8.04 -19.74
N PRO A 236 5.44 9.00 -19.61
CA PRO A 236 6.87 8.75 -19.65
C PRO A 236 7.40 8.22 -18.31
N GLY A 237 8.62 7.69 -18.31
CA GLY A 237 9.38 7.36 -17.11
C GLY A 237 8.93 6.08 -16.42
N ALA A 238 9.00 6.08 -15.10
CA ALA A 238 8.59 4.99 -14.23
C ALA A 238 7.39 5.44 -13.38
N VAL A 239 6.32 4.66 -13.35
CA VAL A 239 5.03 5.07 -12.80
C VAL A 239 4.47 4.04 -11.84
N GLU A 240 3.86 4.50 -10.76
CA GLU A 240 2.94 3.73 -9.93
C GLU A 240 1.50 4.17 -10.22
N ALA A 241 0.66 3.22 -10.65
CA ALA A 241 -0.74 3.53 -10.97
C ALA A 241 -1.61 3.51 -9.71
N LEU A 242 -2.42 4.55 -9.57
CA LEU A 242 -3.32 4.77 -8.45
C LEU A 242 -4.71 5.12 -8.96
N ARG A 243 -5.73 4.62 -8.28
CA ARG A 243 -7.13 5.00 -8.50
C ARG A 243 -7.61 5.85 -7.33
N GLY A 244 -8.35 6.93 -7.61
CA GLY A 244 -8.91 7.74 -6.53
C GLY A 244 -9.52 9.05 -7.02
N ARG A 245 -9.76 9.95 -6.08
CA ARG A 245 -10.27 11.29 -6.38
C ARG A 245 -9.19 12.15 -7.05
N MET A 246 -9.60 12.97 -8.01
CA MET A 246 -8.67 13.80 -8.78
C MET A 246 -7.93 14.83 -7.92
N ASP A 247 -8.55 15.37 -6.88
CA ASP A 247 -7.93 16.31 -5.95
C ASP A 247 -6.77 15.68 -5.17
N HIS A 248 -6.95 14.46 -4.64
CA HIS A 248 -5.90 13.71 -3.96
C HIS A 248 -4.79 13.27 -4.94
N LEU A 249 -5.15 12.82 -6.14
CA LEU A 249 -4.18 12.47 -7.18
C LEU A 249 -3.30 13.68 -7.58
N ARG A 250 -3.87 14.88 -7.67
CA ARG A 250 -3.12 16.10 -7.93
C ARG A 250 -2.15 16.47 -6.80
N LEU A 251 -2.50 16.23 -5.54
CA LEU A 251 -1.62 16.49 -4.41
C LEU A 251 -0.31 15.69 -4.50
N ILE A 252 -0.39 14.46 -5.01
CA ILE A 252 0.80 13.62 -5.23
C ILE A 252 1.44 13.83 -6.61
N GLY A 253 0.95 14.76 -7.42
CA GLY A 253 1.46 15.03 -8.76
C GLY A 253 1.13 13.94 -9.78
N ALA A 254 0.13 13.09 -9.52
CA ALA A 254 -0.29 12.05 -10.45
C ALA A 254 -1.01 12.63 -11.68
N VAL A 255 -0.74 12.03 -12.85
CA VAL A 255 -1.29 12.45 -14.15
C VAL A 255 -2.20 11.36 -14.70
N SER A 256 -3.42 11.73 -15.08
CA SER A 256 -4.35 10.80 -15.74
C SER A 256 -4.12 10.71 -17.25
N PRO A 257 -4.44 9.56 -17.88
CA PRO A 257 -4.42 9.41 -19.33
C PRO A 257 -5.27 10.48 -20.00
N GLY A 258 -4.73 11.15 -21.04
CA GLY A 258 -5.45 12.19 -21.79
C GLY A 258 -5.37 13.60 -21.25
N ALA A 259 -4.75 13.85 -20.11
CA ALA A 259 -4.57 15.20 -19.56
C ALA A 259 -3.49 16.06 -20.29
N ARG A 260 -2.93 15.55 -21.39
CA ARG A 260 -2.01 16.34 -22.25
C ARG A 260 -2.82 17.31 -23.08
N GLY A 261 -2.96 18.57 -22.61
CA GLY A 261 -3.60 19.65 -23.36
C GLY A 261 -4.26 20.72 -22.51
N MET A 262 -4.29 20.55 -21.20
CA MET A 262 -4.74 21.62 -20.29
C MET A 262 -3.52 22.11 -19.49
N ASP A 263 -3.08 23.32 -19.81
CA ASP A 263 -1.98 24.02 -19.15
C ASP A 263 -2.12 23.95 -17.63
N VAL A 264 -1.04 23.53 -16.99
CA VAL A 264 -0.90 23.61 -15.53
C VAL A 264 -0.82 25.10 -15.16
N VAL A 265 -1.96 25.68 -14.81
CA VAL A 265 -1.96 26.98 -14.13
C VAL A 265 -1.50 26.73 -12.70
N PRO A 266 -0.40 27.32 -12.23
CA PRO A 266 0.02 27.18 -10.84
C PRO A 266 -1.07 27.78 -9.95
N SER A 267 -1.65 26.97 -9.08
CA SER A 267 -2.62 27.44 -8.08
C SER A 267 -1.94 28.43 -7.14
N ALA A 268 -2.37 29.68 -7.19
CA ALA A 268 -1.98 30.71 -6.25
C ALA A 268 -2.33 30.27 -4.82
N ALA A 269 -1.41 30.49 -3.91
CA ALA A 269 -1.56 30.22 -2.49
C ALA A 269 -2.85 30.86 -1.96
N VAL A 270 -3.73 30.04 -1.42
CA VAL A 270 -4.90 30.52 -0.66
C VAL A 270 -4.38 31.12 0.64
N GLN A 271 -4.29 32.44 0.70
CA GLN A 271 -4.07 33.18 1.93
C GLN A 271 -5.33 33.01 2.79
N ARG A 272 -5.20 32.36 3.94
CA ARG A 272 -6.23 32.36 4.97
C ARG A 272 -6.21 33.75 5.64
N GLU A 273 -7.26 34.53 5.43
CA GLU A 273 -7.49 35.73 6.22
C GLU A 273 -7.78 35.35 7.69
N PRO A 274 -7.24 36.10 8.68
CA PRO A 274 -7.57 35.87 10.07
C PRO A 274 -9.02 36.30 10.36
N LEU A 275 -9.77 35.42 11.02
CA LEU A 275 -11.09 35.70 11.57
C LEU A 275 -11.02 36.91 12.50
N LYS A 276 -11.67 37.98 12.12
CA LYS A 276 -11.90 39.15 12.98
C LYS A 276 -12.96 38.82 14.04
N ASP A 277 -12.59 38.97 15.30
CA ASP A 277 -13.48 38.93 16.45
C ASP A 277 -14.68 39.89 16.22
N ARG A 278 -15.89 39.32 16.20
CA ARG A 278 -17.10 40.12 16.35
C ARG A 278 -17.47 40.10 17.83
N HIS A 279 -17.28 41.24 18.47
CA HIS A 279 -17.91 41.54 19.73
C HIS A 279 -19.42 41.60 19.51
N CYS A 280 -20.13 40.93 20.41
CA CYS A 280 -21.56 41.13 20.62
C CYS A 280 -21.76 42.40 21.47
N ASP A 281 -22.61 43.27 21.01
CA ASP A 281 -23.51 44.09 21.81
C ASP A 281 -24.94 43.54 21.65
#